data_23a44ed6ab43fafe98c409dfa5135f46
#
_entry.id   23a44ed6ab43fafe98c409dfa5135f46
#
_cell.length_a   1.000
_cell.length_b   1.000
_cell.length_c   1.000
_cell.angle_alpha   90.00
_cell.angle_beta   90.00
_cell.angle_gamma   90.00
#
_symmetry.space_group_name_H-M   'P 1'
#
loop_
_entity.id
_entity.type
_entity.pdbx_description
1 polymer ?
#
loop_
_entity_poly.entity_id
_entity_poly.type
_entity_poly.pdbx_seq_one_letter_code
_entity_poly.pdbx_strand_id
1 'polypeptide(L)'
;MEKLIVNLRNIVETASSFDCYAINTKKHPVVGTKIDLSNEQLSEFMKDATDYLCNKRYNKKQLGSYPVASPKDYIEILPCTDEQIKSFIDSIEKIPFTPELNATDLKYYNAYFILLYCGDRKHFFITKKNLFTSYKAKYIYIPIKKTFQRLSDKLVHLVRHFDAFTIDDNCYIVTDDGKFLLGLERDLVKKSNATKNELFERNILPEDDQDIVEAYMKKSGKAKCFAGTDENILQELGSIAPENKDVIANKYRLPIRKAPDGNFHIDVSDEEKLKNFIDTVTCRRCLDFNNHVVGCAAPFTPRL
;
A
#
# COMPACT_ATOMS: atom_id res chain seq x y z
N MET A 1 3.33 9.65 15.42
CA MET A 1 2.42 8.54 15.76
C MET A 1 1.42 8.90 16.85
N GLU A 2 1.84 9.40 18.01
CA GLU A 2 0.92 9.74 19.14
C GLU A 2 -0.23 10.67 18.73
N LYS A 3 0.07 11.75 17.99
CA LYS A 3 -0.96 12.66 17.50
C LYS A 3 -1.98 11.96 16.58
N LEU A 4 -1.51 11.04 15.72
CA LEU A 4 -2.40 10.25 14.86
C LEU A 4 -3.35 9.38 15.69
N ILE A 5 -2.83 8.73 16.74
CA ILE A 5 -3.61 7.87 17.63
C ILE A 5 -4.68 8.67 18.35
N VAL A 6 -4.32 9.86 18.88
CA VAL A 6 -5.28 10.75 19.58
C VAL A 6 -6.37 11.21 18.62
N ASN A 7 -6.00 11.64 17.40
CA ASN A 7 -6.97 12.06 16.40
C ASN A 7 -7.91 10.93 16.00
N LEU A 8 -7.37 9.72 15.81
CA LEU A 8 -8.15 8.54 15.44
C LEU A 8 -9.22 8.20 16.51
N ARG A 9 -8.82 8.22 17.79
CA ARG A 9 -9.76 8.00 18.91
C ARG A 9 -10.84 9.07 18.95
N ASN A 10 -10.44 10.33 18.85
CA ASN A 10 -11.38 11.46 18.87
C ASN A 10 -12.43 11.34 17.74
N ILE A 11 -12.02 10.98 16.54
CA ILE A 11 -12.93 10.80 15.40
C ILE A 11 -13.94 9.69 15.69
N VAL A 12 -13.49 8.54 16.20
CA VAL A 12 -14.38 7.43 16.52
C VAL A 12 -15.34 7.76 17.68
N GLU A 13 -14.87 8.49 18.68
CA GLU A 13 -15.68 8.91 19.84
C GLU A 13 -16.71 10.00 19.49
N THR A 14 -16.37 10.88 18.55
CA THR A 14 -17.23 12.01 18.15
C THR A 14 -18.12 11.71 16.96
N ALA A 15 -17.98 10.53 16.35
CA ALA A 15 -18.82 10.13 15.21
C ALA A 15 -20.30 10.08 15.61
N SER A 16 -21.14 10.76 14.84
CA SER A 16 -22.60 10.81 15.05
C SER A 16 -23.30 9.59 14.46
N SER A 17 -22.76 9.02 13.41
CA SER A 17 -23.29 7.81 12.76
C SER A 17 -22.24 7.07 11.97
N PHE A 18 -22.58 5.82 11.61
CA PHE A 18 -21.72 4.90 10.90
C PHE A 18 -22.50 4.18 9.81
N ASP A 19 -21.86 3.97 8.66
CA ASP A 19 -22.35 3.10 7.61
C ASP A 19 -21.30 2.03 7.30
N CYS A 20 -21.74 0.79 7.11
CA CYS A 20 -20.87 -0.31 6.71
C CYS A 20 -21.26 -0.84 5.33
N TYR A 21 -20.27 -1.07 4.48
CA TYR A 21 -20.44 -1.58 3.13
C TYR A 21 -19.57 -2.82 2.90
N ALA A 22 -20.11 -3.83 2.23
CA ALA A 22 -19.30 -4.86 1.59
C ALA A 22 -19.02 -4.42 0.16
N ILE A 23 -17.74 -4.34 -0.23
CA ILE A 23 -17.33 -3.79 -1.53
C ILE A 23 -16.45 -4.75 -2.32
N ASN A 24 -16.49 -4.61 -3.64
CA ASN A 24 -15.58 -5.27 -4.56
C ASN A 24 -14.70 -4.23 -5.26
N THR A 25 -13.49 -4.07 -4.78
CA THR A 25 -12.53 -3.10 -5.30
C THR A 25 -11.84 -3.55 -6.59
N LYS A 26 -12.07 -4.80 -7.04
CA LYS A 26 -11.58 -5.30 -8.34
C LYS A 26 -12.41 -4.80 -9.52
N LYS A 27 -13.61 -4.28 -9.25
CA LYS A 27 -14.49 -3.66 -10.24
C LYS A 27 -14.26 -2.15 -10.30
N HIS A 28 -14.42 -1.58 -11.48
CA HIS A 28 -14.35 -0.13 -11.70
C HIS A 28 -15.54 0.31 -12.56
N PRO A 29 -16.38 1.18 -12.03
CA PRO A 29 -16.37 1.73 -10.66
C PRO A 29 -16.49 0.62 -9.59
N VAL A 30 -16.09 0.93 -8.36
CA VAL A 30 -16.26 0.02 -7.22
C VAL A 30 -17.72 -0.32 -7.06
N VAL A 31 -18.03 -1.58 -6.86
CA VAL A 31 -19.39 -2.05 -6.61
C VAL A 31 -19.51 -2.59 -5.20
N GLY A 32 -20.66 -2.43 -4.59
CA GLY A 32 -20.86 -2.86 -3.21
C GLY A 32 -22.32 -2.83 -2.79
N THR A 33 -22.53 -3.13 -1.52
CA THR A 33 -23.84 -3.09 -0.89
C THR A 33 -23.68 -2.68 0.56
N LYS A 34 -24.63 -1.91 1.06
CA LYS A 34 -24.67 -1.51 2.46
C LYS A 34 -25.06 -2.72 3.33
N ILE A 35 -24.35 -2.90 4.43
CA ILE A 35 -24.65 -3.93 5.42
C ILE A 35 -25.47 -3.26 6.52
N ASP A 36 -26.59 -3.86 6.86
CA ASP A 36 -27.44 -3.39 7.94
C ASP A 36 -26.85 -3.80 9.28
N LEU A 37 -26.05 -2.89 9.86
CA LEU A 37 -25.53 -2.97 11.22
C LEU A 37 -25.97 -1.73 11.97
N SER A 38 -26.37 -1.90 13.24
CA SER A 38 -26.77 -0.75 14.05
C SER A 38 -25.56 0.15 14.33
N ASN A 39 -25.84 1.45 14.56
CA ASN A 39 -24.80 2.41 14.97
C ASN A 39 -24.07 1.96 16.22
N GLU A 40 -24.77 1.34 17.18
CA GLU A 40 -24.19 0.82 18.41
C GLU A 40 -23.17 -0.28 18.13
N GLN A 41 -23.52 -1.26 17.29
CA GLN A 41 -22.63 -2.35 16.88
C GLN A 41 -21.39 -1.85 16.15
N LEU A 42 -21.55 -0.88 15.25
CA LEU A 42 -20.43 -0.28 14.52
C LEU A 42 -19.57 0.59 15.43
N SER A 43 -20.16 1.36 16.34
CA SER A 43 -19.40 2.15 17.31
C SER A 43 -18.55 1.28 18.23
N GLU A 44 -19.12 0.19 18.76
CA GLU A 44 -18.38 -0.78 19.58
C GLU A 44 -17.22 -1.41 18.79
N PHE A 45 -17.51 -1.89 17.59
CA PHE A 45 -16.47 -2.44 16.70
C PHE A 45 -15.36 -1.43 16.41
N MET A 46 -15.70 -0.17 16.09
CA MET A 46 -14.73 0.86 15.75
C MET A 46 -13.82 1.23 16.92
N LYS A 47 -14.35 1.28 18.14
CA LYS A 47 -13.57 1.48 19.36
C LYS A 47 -12.58 0.34 19.58
N ASP A 48 -13.05 -0.90 19.47
CA ASP A 48 -12.23 -2.10 19.66
C ASP A 48 -11.12 -2.21 18.60
N ALA A 49 -11.44 -1.93 17.32
CA ALA A 49 -10.49 -1.90 16.22
C ALA A 49 -9.46 -0.75 16.34
N THR A 50 -9.90 0.41 16.81
CA THR A 50 -9.01 1.55 17.07
C THR A 50 -8.04 1.25 18.21
N ASP A 51 -8.51 0.67 19.29
CA ASP A 51 -7.65 0.25 20.40
C ASP A 51 -6.66 -0.83 19.99
N TYR A 52 -7.06 -1.77 19.15
CA TYR A 52 -6.15 -2.78 18.59
C TYR A 52 -5.06 -2.12 17.73
N LEU A 53 -5.41 -1.16 16.88
CA LEU A 53 -4.47 -0.40 16.06
C LEU A 53 -3.48 0.38 16.95
N CYS A 54 -3.97 0.98 18.03
CA CYS A 54 -3.18 1.82 18.94
C CYS A 54 -2.24 1.02 19.86
N ASN A 55 -2.59 -0.21 20.23
CA ASN A 55 -1.94 -0.88 21.37
C ASN A 55 -0.85 -1.89 21.05
N LYS A 56 -0.70 -2.45 19.83
CA LYS A 56 0.19 -3.61 19.70
C LYS A 56 1.21 -3.63 18.56
N ARG A 57 0.89 -3.12 17.40
CA ARG A 57 1.75 -3.36 16.23
C ARG A 57 2.20 -2.08 15.53
N TYR A 58 1.42 -1.04 15.70
CA TYR A 58 1.55 0.18 14.91
C TYR A 58 2.26 1.31 15.64
N ASN A 59 2.35 1.25 16.99
CA ASN A 59 3.08 2.25 17.80
C ASN A 59 4.56 2.39 17.43
N LYS A 60 5.14 1.34 16.84
CA LYS A 60 6.53 1.32 16.39
C LYS A 60 6.71 1.78 14.95
N LYS A 61 5.62 1.95 14.20
CA LYS A 61 5.69 2.40 12.81
C LYS A 61 5.93 3.91 12.76
N GLN A 62 6.65 4.34 11.72
CA GLN A 62 6.88 5.75 11.42
C GLN A 62 5.84 6.21 10.39
N LEU A 63 5.64 7.53 10.28
CA LEU A 63 4.82 8.12 9.23
C LEU A 63 5.72 8.49 8.05
N GLY A 64 5.32 8.13 6.85
CA GLY A 64 6.07 8.46 5.63
C GLY A 64 5.14 8.80 4.48
N SER A 65 5.56 9.74 3.62
CA SER A 65 4.80 10.08 2.41
C SER A 65 4.78 8.90 1.43
N TYR A 66 3.64 8.64 0.84
CA TYR A 66 3.48 7.62 -0.19
C TYR A 66 4.19 8.01 -1.50
N PRO A 67 4.85 7.09 -2.20
CA PRO A 67 5.15 5.72 -1.80
C PRO A 67 6.42 5.62 -0.95
N VAL A 68 6.40 4.81 0.09
CA VAL A 68 7.58 4.48 0.89
C VAL A 68 8.27 3.24 0.33
N ALA A 69 9.59 3.26 0.24
CA ALA A 69 10.36 2.15 -0.32
C ALA A 69 10.28 0.86 0.51
N SER A 70 10.09 0.96 1.83
CA SER A 70 9.93 -0.19 2.73
C SER A 70 8.72 0.00 3.65
N PRO A 71 7.53 -0.47 3.24
CA PRO A 71 6.28 -0.17 3.95
C PRO A 71 6.10 -0.91 5.28
N LYS A 72 6.94 -1.89 5.61
CA LYS A 72 6.75 -2.70 6.84
C LYS A 72 6.79 -1.87 8.12
N ASP A 73 7.64 -0.85 8.15
CA ASP A 73 7.90 -0.03 9.33
C ASP A 73 7.21 1.35 9.27
N TYR A 74 6.41 1.57 8.22
CA TYR A 74 5.73 2.84 7.98
C TYR A 74 4.23 2.68 7.84
N ILE A 75 3.50 3.73 8.26
CA ILE A 75 2.17 4.05 7.78
C ILE A 75 2.38 5.13 6.71
N GLU A 76 1.99 4.83 5.49
CA GLU A 76 2.16 5.75 4.37
C GLU A 76 1.01 6.76 4.35
N ILE A 77 1.33 8.00 4.04
CA ILE A 77 0.38 9.11 4.01
C ILE A 77 0.23 9.59 2.57
N LEU A 78 -1.00 9.73 2.14
CA LEU A 78 -1.38 10.26 0.84
C LEU A 78 -2.50 11.30 1.03
N PRO A 79 -2.43 12.48 0.40
CA PRO A 79 -3.53 13.45 0.47
C PRO A 79 -4.84 12.87 -0.09
N CYS A 80 -5.97 13.17 0.52
CA CYS A 80 -7.29 12.78 0.00
C CYS A 80 -7.62 13.48 -1.34
N THR A 81 -6.89 14.52 -1.70
CA THR A 81 -6.95 15.18 -3.01
C THR A 81 -6.29 14.39 -4.13
N ASP A 82 -5.52 13.35 -3.82
CA ASP A 82 -4.97 12.43 -4.81
C ASP A 82 -6.11 11.85 -5.65
N GLU A 83 -5.91 11.81 -6.97
CA GLU A 83 -6.97 11.44 -7.93
C GLU A 83 -7.51 10.02 -7.68
N GLN A 84 -6.66 9.09 -7.27
CA GLN A 84 -7.07 7.71 -7.00
C GLN A 84 -7.92 7.63 -5.75
N ILE A 85 -7.49 8.30 -4.67
CA ILE A 85 -8.22 8.33 -3.41
C ILE A 85 -9.57 9.01 -3.61
N LYS A 86 -9.59 10.15 -4.31
CA LYS A 86 -10.81 10.87 -4.64
C LYS A 86 -11.75 10.01 -5.48
N SER A 87 -11.25 9.41 -6.56
CA SER A 87 -12.04 8.53 -7.42
C SER A 87 -12.60 7.32 -6.66
N PHE A 88 -11.82 6.77 -5.72
CA PHE A 88 -12.27 5.70 -4.85
C PHE A 88 -13.43 6.16 -3.95
N ILE A 89 -13.28 7.28 -3.25
CA ILE A 89 -14.32 7.85 -2.37
C ILE A 89 -15.59 8.14 -3.17
N ASP A 90 -15.47 8.81 -4.31
CA ASP A 90 -16.60 9.12 -5.19
C ASP A 90 -17.34 7.85 -5.67
N SER A 91 -16.62 6.77 -5.88
CA SER A 91 -17.20 5.48 -6.25
C SER A 91 -18.00 4.85 -5.11
N ILE A 92 -17.50 4.94 -3.88
CA ILE A 92 -18.18 4.41 -2.70
C ILE A 92 -19.47 5.19 -2.41
N GLU A 93 -19.46 6.51 -2.52
CA GLU A 93 -20.64 7.34 -2.28
C GLU A 93 -21.81 7.05 -3.25
N LYS A 94 -21.51 6.49 -4.41
CA LYS A 94 -22.50 6.11 -5.43
C LYS A 94 -23.03 4.69 -5.28
N ILE A 95 -22.53 3.91 -4.29
CA ILE A 95 -23.01 2.54 -4.09
C ILE A 95 -24.47 2.56 -3.62
N PRO A 96 -25.38 1.89 -4.34
CA PRO A 96 -26.78 1.85 -3.95
C PRO A 96 -26.96 1.00 -2.66
N PHE A 97 -27.86 1.42 -1.83
CA PHE A 97 -28.33 0.59 -0.72
C PHE A 97 -29.14 -0.58 -1.28
N THR A 98 -28.66 -1.80 -1.05
CA THR A 98 -29.39 -3.02 -1.38
C THR A 98 -29.83 -3.65 -0.05
N PRO A 99 -31.14 -3.64 0.28
CA PRO A 99 -31.63 -4.05 1.60
C PRO A 99 -31.48 -5.55 1.90
N GLU A 100 -31.31 -6.37 0.90
CA GLU A 100 -31.19 -7.83 1.06
C GLU A 100 -29.82 -8.32 0.62
N LEU A 101 -28.93 -8.40 1.59
CA LEU A 101 -27.63 -9.06 1.39
C LEU A 101 -27.78 -10.56 1.54
N ASN A 102 -27.90 -11.24 0.42
CA ASN A 102 -27.85 -12.70 0.44
C ASN A 102 -26.43 -13.14 0.85
N ALA A 103 -26.32 -14.01 1.83
CA ALA A 103 -25.03 -14.52 2.32
C ALA A 103 -24.18 -15.18 1.20
N THR A 104 -24.79 -15.61 0.08
CA THR A 104 -24.11 -16.04 -1.15
C THR A 104 -23.37 -14.91 -1.83
N ASP A 105 -23.87 -13.69 -1.75
CA ASP A 105 -23.33 -12.53 -2.43
C ASP A 105 -22.09 -11.98 -1.70
N LEU A 106 -21.95 -12.26 -0.40
CA LEU A 106 -20.76 -11.91 0.35
C LEU A 106 -19.48 -12.50 -0.23
N LYS A 107 -19.53 -13.61 -0.96
CA LYS A 107 -18.36 -14.17 -1.65
C LYS A 107 -17.85 -13.28 -2.77
N TYR A 108 -18.72 -12.45 -3.30
CA TYR A 108 -18.42 -11.54 -4.41
C TYR A 108 -17.59 -10.32 -3.96
N TYR A 109 -17.68 -9.95 -2.68
CA TYR A 109 -17.02 -8.78 -2.13
C TYR A 109 -15.65 -9.16 -1.52
N ASN A 110 -14.65 -8.27 -1.63
CA ASN A 110 -13.30 -8.52 -1.17
C ASN A 110 -12.84 -7.62 -0.02
N ALA A 111 -13.66 -6.63 0.34
CA ALA A 111 -13.37 -5.73 1.45
C ALA A 111 -14.63 -5.26 2.18
N TYR A 112 -14.43 -4.76 3.39
CA TYR A 112 -15.41 -3.97 4.12
C TYR A 112 -14.95 -2.51 4.16
N PHE A 113 -15.90 -1.62 4.01
CA PHE A 113 -15.70 -0.18 4.05
C PHE A 113 -16.66 0.39 5.09
N ILE A 114 -16.12 1.13 6.07
CA ILE A 114 -16.91 1.77 7.11
C ILE A 114 -16.76 3.28 6.93
N LEU A 115 -17.87 3.96 6.83
CA LEU A 115 -17.95 5.42 6.72
C LEU A 115 -18.42 5.97 8.05
N LEU A 116 -17.66 6.93 8.60
CA LEU A 116 -17.97 7.65 9.85
C LEU A 116 -18.38 9.07 9.49
N TYR A 117 -19.41 9.55 10.17
CA TYR A 117 -19.89 10.92 10.02
C TYR A 117 -19.58 11.71 11.30
N CYS A 118 -18.74 12.75 11.17
CA CYS A 118 -18.32 13.63 12.27
C CYS A 118 -18.71 15.07 11.89
N GLY A 119 -19.94 15.49 12.22
CA GLY A 119 -20.51 16.73 11.72
C GLY A 119 -20.56 16.72 10.19
N ASP A 120 -19.97 17.74 9.56
CA ASP A 120 -19.91 17.85 8.09
C ASP A 120 -18.78 17.02 7.46
N ARG A 121 -17.94 16.38 8.26
CA ARG A 121 -16.81 15.60 7.78
C ARG A 121 -17.14 14.12 7.72
N LYS A 122 -16.61 13.47 6.71
CA LYS A 122 -16.69 12.02 6.52
C LYS A 122 -15.30 11.42 6.59
N HIS A 123 -15.17 10.34 7.35
CA HIS A 123 -13.94 9.56 7.43
C HIS A 123 -14.24 8.14 7.04
N PHE A 124 -13.35 7.51 6.29
CA PHE A 124 -13.53 6.12 5.94
C PHE A 124 -12.46 5.23 6.57
N PHE A 125 -12.83 3.97 6.75
CA PHE A 125 -11.97 2.88 7.16
C PHE A 125 -12.21 1.70 6.23
N ILE A 126 -11.14 1.13 5.69
CA ILE A 126 -11.24 -0.01 4.80
C ILE A 126 -10.40 -1.16 5.33
N THR A 127 -10.96 -2.36 5.26
CA THR A 127 -10.26 -3.59 5.59
C THR A 127 -10.55 -4.66 4.56
N LYS A 128 -9.52 -5.43 4.23
CA LYS A 128 -9.67 -6.60 3.38
C LYS A 128 -10.54 -7.62 4.08
N LYS A 129 -11.53 -8.13 3.36
CA LYS A 129 -12.31 -9.25 3.84
C LYS A 129 -11.42 -10.47 3.94
N ASN A 130 -11.14 -10.92 5.15
CA ASN A 130 -10.58 -12.25 5.33
C ASN A 130 -11.61 -13.27 4.91
N LEU A 131 -11.28 -14.00 3.86
CA LEU A 131 -12.04 -15.18 3.43
C LEU A 131 -11.85 -16.32 4.45
N PHE A 132 -12.04 -16.06 5.75
CA PHE A 132 -12.30 -17.11 6.74
C PHE A 132 -13.68 -17.71 6.55
N THR A 133 -14.04 -17.85 5.31
CA THR A 133 -15.11 -18.72 4.89
C THR A 133 -14.74 -20.18 5.02
N SER A 134 -13.54 -20.50 5.37
CA SER A 134 -13.19 -21.85 5.75
C SER A 134 -13.31 -22.06 7.26
N TYR A 135 -14.40 -21.64 7.88
CA TYR A 135 -14.91 -22.48 8.94
C TYR A 135 -15.33 -23.80 8.28
N LYS A 136 -14.34 -24.65 8.06
CA LYS A 136 -14.57 -26.07 7.76
C LYS A 136 -15.25 -26.77 8.93
N ALA A 137 -15.46 -26.08 10.05
CA ALA A 137 -16.30 -26.53 11.13
C ALA A 137 -17.75 -26.58 10.62
N LYS A 138 -18.26 -27.77 10.41
CA LYS A 138 -19.66 -28.00 10.03
C LYS A 138 -20.66 -27.40 11.02
N TYR A 139 -20.19 -26.98 12.20
CA TYR A 139 -21.03 -26.53 13.29
C TYR A 139 -20.30 -25.44 14.11
N ILE A 140 -20.86 -24.26 14.17
CA ILE A 140 -20.46 -23.20 15.10
C ILE A 140 -21.59 -23.05 16.11
N TYR A 141 -21.25 -23.10 17.39
CA TYR A 141 -22.18 -22.89 18.48
C TYR A 141 -21.82 -21.63 19.22
N ILE A 142 -22.78 -20.76 19.41
CA ILE A 142 -22.63 -19.56 20.21
C ILE A 142 -23.41 -19.70 21.52
N PRO A 143 -22.85 -19.28 22.65
CA PRO A 143 -23.60 -19.26 23.90
C PRO A 143 -24.61 -18.11 23.86
N ILE A 144 -25.88 -18.45 23.91
CA ILE A 144 -26.97 -17.49 24.05
C ILE A 144 -27.65 -17.74 25.38
N LYS A 145 -27.55 -16.81 26.32
CA LYS A 145 -28.01 -16.95 27.70
C LYS A 145 -27.36 -18.16 28.38
N LYS A 146 -28.07 -19.25 28.63
CA LYS A 146 -27.53 -20.45 29.26
C LYS A 146 -27.48 -21.67 28.34
N THR A 147 -27.71 -21.46 27.03
CA THR A 147 -27.75 -22.54 26.04
C THR A 147 -26.79 -22.22 24.88
N PHE A 148 -26.30 -23.29 24.23
CA PHE A 148 -25.55 -23.14 22.99
C PHE A 148 -26.51 -23.28 21.81
N GLN A 149 -26.54 -22.25 20.97
CA GLN A 149 -27.30 -22.31 19.72
C GLN A 149 -26.35 -22.51 18.54
N ARG A 150 -26.74 -23.39 17.62
CA ARG A 150 -26.03 -23.60 16.38
C ARG A 150 -26.23 -22.37 15.50
N LEU A 151 -25.11 -21.79 15.06
CA LEU A 151 -25.14 -20.75 14.07
C LEU A 151 -25.36 -21.40 12.70
N SER A 152 -26.55 -21.25 12.16
CA SER A 152 -26.92 -21.78 10.84
C SER A 152 -26.60 -20.78 9.71
N ASP A 153 -26.44 -19.50 10.07
CA ASP A 153 -26.32 -18.40 9.11
C ASP A 153 -24.88 -18.04 8.83
N LYS A 154 -24.64 -17.52 7.64
CA LYS A 154 -23.32 -17.04 7.25
C LYS A 154 -23.03 -15.74 7.99
N LEU A 155 -21.91 -15.73 8.70
CA LEU A 155 -21.48 -14.60 9.49
C LEU A 155 -20.77 -13.55 8.65
N VAL A 156 -21.05 -12.28 8.93
CA VAL A 156 -20.18 -11.16 8.58
C VAL A 156 -19.09 -11.11 9.64
N HIS A 157 -17.85 -11.37 9.25
CA HIS A 157 -16.71 -11.28 10.14
C HIS A 157 -15.91 -10.01 9.85
N LEU A 158 -16.10 -8.99 10.67
CA LEU A 158 -15.29 -7.79 10.65
C LEU A 158 -13.97 -8.06 11.39
N VAL A 159 -12.86 -7.77 10.75
CA VAL A 159 -11.52 -7.96 11.33
C VAL A 159 -11.11 -6.70 12.08
N ARG A 160 -10.53 -6.83 13.28
CA ARG A 160 -10.13 -5.72 14.15
C ARG A 160 -8.91 -4.92 13.64
N HIS A 161 -8.63 -4.91 12.36
CA HIS A 161 -7.56 -4.07 11.81
C HIS A 161 -8.06 -3.33 10.58
N PHE A 162 -7.47 -2.19 10.32
CA PHE A 162 -7.72 -1.43 9.11
C PHE A 162 -6.50 -1.51 8.19
N ASP A 163 -6.75 -1.65 6.91
CA ASP A 163 -5.71 -1.66 5.88
C ASP A 163 -5.40 -0.23 5.41
N ALA A 164 -6.42 0.62 5.39
CA ALA A 164 -6.28 2.06 5.21
C ALA A 164 -7.45 2.81 5.87
N PHE A 165 -7.24 4.10 6.17
CA PHE A 165 -8.28 4.98 6.71
C PHE A 165 -7.96 6.45 6.42
N THR A 166 -8.97 7.32 6.53
CA THR A 166 -8.78 8.78 6.41
C THR A 166 -8.94 9.48 7.75
N ILE A 167 -8.10 10.49 7.96
CA ILE A 167 -8.22 11.48 9.02
C ILE A 167 -7.93 12.84 8.42
N ASP A 168 -8.82 13.79 8.64
CA ASP A 168 -8.78 15.10 8.03
C ASP A 168 -8.63 14.96 6.49
N ASP A 169 -7.62 15.60 5.91
CA ASP A 169 -7.39 15.59 4.46
C ASP A 169 -6.36 14.53 4.02
N ASN A 170 -6.06 13.56 4.88
CA ASN A 170 -5.06 12.54 4.60
C ASN A 170 -5.63 11.12 4.66
N CYS A 171 -5.20 10.31 3.71
CA CYS A 171 -5.39 8.87 3.71
C CYS A 171 -4.14 8.19 4.27
N TYR A 172 -4.32 7.34 5.26
CA TYR A 172 -3.29 6.58 5.95
C TYR A 172 -3.34 5.13 5.49
N ILE A 173 -2.27 4.67 4.86
CA ILE A 173 -2.16 3.31 4.34
C ILE A 173 -1.33 2.50 5.33
N VAL A 174 -1.96 1.53 5.96
CA VAL A 174 -1.39 0.76 7.08
C VAL A 174 -0.72 -0.51 6.62
N THR A 175 -1.25 -1.12 5.54
CA THR A 175 -0.79 -2.40 5.00
C THR A 175 -0.72 -2.36 3.47
N ASP A 176 -0.01 -3.33 2.89
CA ASP A 176 -0.01 -3.51 1.42
C ASP A 176 -1.40 -3.87 0.87
N ASP A 177 -2.24 -4.54 1.66
CA ASP A 177 -3.63 -4.79 1.29
C ASP A 177 -4.41 -3.47 1.13
N GLY A 178 -4.10 -2.44 1.93
CA GLY A 178 -4.66 -1.08 1.77
C GLY A 178 -4.34 -0.48 0.41
N LYS A 179 -3.10 -0.60 -0.07
CA LYS A 179 -2.72 -0.16 -1.42
C LYS A 179 -3.51 -0.87 -2.51
N PHE A 180 -3.64 -2.19 -2.37
CA PHE A 180 -4.41 -3.00 -3.31
C PHE A 180 -5.88 -2.59 -3.34
N LEU A 181 -6.51 -2.42 -2.16
CA LEU A 181 -7.92 -2.08 -2.03
C LEU A 181 -8.24 -0.70 -2.61
N LEU A 182 -7.34 0.26 -2.43
CA LEU A 182 -7.46 1.63 -2.95
C LEU A 182 -7.05 1.75 -4.44
N GLY A 183 -6.61 0.67 -5.07
CA GLY A 183 -6.18 0.66 -6.47
C GLY A 183 -4.80 1.26 -6.73
N LEU A 184 -4.08 1.68 -5.69
CA LEU A 184 -2.78 2.35 -5.78
C LEU A 184 -1.68 1.48 -6.38
N GLU A 185 -1.81 0.15 -6.34
CA GLU A 185 -0.81 -0.75 -6.95
C GLU A 185 -0.71 -0.58 -8.47
N ARG A 186 -1.81 -0.24 -9.14
CA ARG A 186 -1.81 -0.01 -10.59
C ARG A 186 -0.96 1.20 -10.97
N ASP A 187 -1.02 2.24 -10.17
CA ASP A 187 -0.23 3.45 -10.42
C ASP A 187 1.24 3.23 -10.11
N LEU A 188 1.54 2.43 -9.08
CA LEU A 188 2.92 2.01 -8.85
C LEU A 188 3.48 1.20 -10.02
N VAL A 189 2.68 0.32 -10.62
CA VAL A 189 3.10 -0.43 -11.82
C VAL A 189 3.26 0.51 -13.01
N LYS A 190 2.34 1.46 -13.22
CA LYS A 190 2.47 2.47 -14.28
C LYS A 190 3.72 3.32 -14.08
N LYS A 191 3.92 3.84 -12.87
CA LYS A 191 5.12 4.63 -12.52
C LYS A 191 6.40 3.81 -12.73
N SER A 192 6.41 2.56 -12.28
CA SER A 192 7.54 1.65 -12.46
C SER A 192 7.88 1.43 -13.94
N ASN A 193 6.86 1.25 -14.80
CA ASN A 193 7.06 1.11 -16.24
C ASN A 193 7.56 2.41 -16.88
N ALA A 194 7.02 3.57 -16.47
CA ALA A 194 7.50 4.87 -16.94
C ALA A 194 8.98 5.07 -16.60
N THR A 195 9.35 4.83 -15.33
CA THR A 195 10.75 4.91 -14.89
C THR A 195 11.66 3.91 -15.64
N LYS A 196 11.18 2.67 -15.85
CA LYS A 196 11.93 1.70 -16.67
C LYS A 196 12.23 2.27 -18.07
N ASN A 197 11.23 2.82 -18.74
CA ASN A 197 11.42 3.38 -20.09
C ASN A 197 12.42 4.55 -20.05
N GLU A 198 12.30 5.44 -19.08
CA GLU A 198 13.22 6.57 -18.87
C GLU A 198 14.67 6.12 -18.66
N LEU A 199 14.90 5.03 -17.93
CA LEU A 199 16.24 4.46 -17.73
C LEU A 199 16.92 4.06 -19.04
N PHE A 200 16.17 3.52 -20.01
CA PHE A 200 16.65 3.17 -21.33
C PHE A 200 16.76 4.39 -22.25
N GLU A 201 15.74 5.26 -22.28
CA GLU A 201 15.73 6.50 -23.08
C GLU A 201 16.90 7.43 -22.75
N ARG A 202 17.28 7.51 -21.47
CA ARG A 202 18.44 8.29 -21.01
C ARG A 202 19.77 7.54 -21.09
N ASN A 203 19.81 6.35 -21.67
CA ASN A 203 20.99 5.49 -21.74
C ASN A 203 21.66 5.23 -20.36
N ILE A 204 20.88 5.23 -19.28
CA ILE A 204 21.37 4.84 -17.95
C ILE A 204 21.63 3.35 -17.93
N LEU A 205 20.70 2.57 -18.46
CA LEU A 205 20.83 1.15 -18.73
C LEU A 205 20.98 0.90 -20.24
N PRO A 206 21.83 -0.04 -20.66
CA PRO A 206 21.99 -0.39 -22.07
C PRO A 206 20.77 -1.15 -22.62
N GLU A 207 20.43 -0.92 -23.87
CA GLU A 207 19.28 -1.59 -24.53
C GLU A 207 19.37 -3.12 -24.47
N ASP A 208 20.58 -3.68 -24.54
CA ASP A 208 20.83 -5.13 -24.48
C ASP A 208 20.34 -5.77 -23.17
N ASP A 209 20.15 -5.00 -22.11
CA ASP A 209 19.68 -5.49 -20.81
C ASP A 209 18.14 -5.36 -20.64
N GLN A 210 17.42 -4.86 -21.64
CA GLN A 210 15.97 -4.66 -21.57
C GLN A 210 15.23 -5.95 -21.23
N ASP A 211 15.59 -7.07 -21.90
CA ASP A 211 14.96 -8.36 -21.66
C ASP A 211 15.14 -8.85 -20.23
N ILE A 212 16.30 -8.61 -19.64
CA ILE A 212 16.61 -9.00 -18.25
C ILE A 212 15.72 -8.20 -17.27
N VAL A 213 15.62 -6.89 -17.49
CA VAL A 213 14.79 -6.00 -16.67
C VAL A 213 13.32 -6.40 -16.80
N GLU A 214 12.83 -6.65 -18.01
CA GLU A 214 11.44 -7.06 -18.22
C GLU A 214 11.14 -8.44 -17.64
N ALA A 215 12.05 -9.40 -17.78
CA ALA A 215 11.90 -10.71 -17.14
C ALA A 215 11.85 -10.61 -15.62
N TYR A 216 12.66 -9.71 -15.04
CA TYR A 216 12.62 -9.46 -13.60
C TYR A 216 11.28 -8.84 -13.16
N MET A 217 10.79 -7.83 -13.87
CA MET A 217 9.53 -7.16 -13.57
C MET A 217 8.30 -8.07 -13.70
N LYS A 218 8.36 -9.10 -14.56
CA LYS A 218 7.29 -10.11 -14.69
C LYS A 218 7.22 -11.09 -13.52
N LYS A 219 8.25 -11.17 -12.66
CA LYS A 219 8.22 -12.00 -11.45
C LYS A 219 7.20 -11.48 -10.43
N SER A 220 6.62 -12.38 -9.64
CA SER A 220 5.65 -12.03 -8.61
C SER A 220 6.16 -10.94 -7.67
N GLY A 221 5.39 -9.87 -7.52
CA GLY A 221 5.68 -8.73 -6.65
C GLY A 221 6.79 -7.79 -7.15
N LYS A 222 7.36 -8.01 -8.37
CA LYS A 222 8.44 -7.18 -8.91
C LYS A 222 7.98 -6.10 -9.92
N ALA A 223 6.74 -6.16 -10.39
CA ALA A 223 6.21 -5.20 -11.37
C ALA A 223 6.30 -3.72 -10.95
N LYS A 224 6.40 -3.44 -9.66
CA LYS A 224 6.50 -2.10 -9.07
C LYS A 224 7.89 -1.73 -8.56
N CYS A 225 8.93 -2.45 -9.00
CA CYS A 225 10.28 -2.33 -8.41
C CYS A 225 10.93 -0.94 -8.59
N PHE A 226 10.60 -0.22 -9.65
CA PHE A 226 11.11 1.13 -9.92
C PHE A 226 10.18 2.26 -9.45
N ALA A 227 9.01 1.97 -8.89
CA ALA A 227 8.03 3.00 -8.54
C ALA A 227 8.51 4.01 -7.48
N GLY A 228 9.45 3.59 -6.62
CA GLY A 228 10.06 4.44 -5.58
C GLY A 228 11.42 5.01 -5.97
N THR A 229 11.75 5.11 -7.25
CA THR A 229 13.02 5.65 -7.71
C THR A 229 13.14 7.13 -7.35
N ASP A 230 14.32 7.50 -6.85
CA ASP A 230 14.66 8.88 -6.51
C ASP A 230 15.05 9.65 -7.77
N GLU A 231 14.32 10.74 -8.03
CA GLU A 231 14.53 11.59 -9.21
C GLU A 231 15.92 12.23 -9.24
N ASN A 232 16.50 12.57 -8.09
CA ASN A 232 17.82 13.16 -8.05
C ASN A 232 18.88 12.16 -8.49
N ILE A 233 18.75 10.89 -8.06
CA ILE A 233 19.65 9.82 -8.50
C ILE A 233 19.50 9.58 -10.00
N LEU A 234 18.25 9.57 -10.52
CA LEU A 234 18.01 9.44 -11.97
C LEU A 234 18.65 10.59 -12.76
N GLN A 235 18.46 11.81 -12.29
CA GLN A 235 19.06 12.99 -12.93
C GLN A 235 20.59 12.91 -12.91
N GLU A 236 21.16 12.54 -11.78
CA GLU A 236 22.62 12.40 -11.65
C GLU A 236 23.14 11.30 -12.59
N LEU A 237 22.53 10.13 -12.61
CA LEU A 237 22.92 9.03 -13.49
C LEU A 237 22.76 9.35 -14.99
N GLY A 238 21.72 10.13 -15.35
CA GLY A 238 21.42 10.53 -16.72
C GLY A 238 22.18 11.74 -17.22
N SER A 239 22.71 12.60 -16.33
CA SER A 239 23.40 13.84 -16.70
C SER A 239 24.86 13.63 -17.09
N ILE A 240 25.42 12.46 -16.86
CA ILE A 240 26.84 12.19 -17.03
C ILE A 240 27.11 11.58 -18.39
N ALA A 241 28.11 12.16 -19.05
CA ALA A 241 28.58 11.61 -20.32
C ALA A 241 28.99 10.14 -20.18
N PRO A 242 28.72 9.30 -21.18
CA PRO A 242 28.96 7.86 -21.12
C PRO A 242 30.39 7.48 -20.71
N GLU A 243 31.36 8.28 -21.09
CA GLU A 243 32.78 8.09 -20.76
C GLU A 243 33.11 8.29 -19.28
N ASN A 244 32.27 9.01 -18.53
CA ASN A 244 32.45 9.34 -17.12
C ASN A 244 31.50 8.56 -16.19
N LYS A 245 30.72 7.64 -16.70
CA LYS A 245 29.77 6.87 -15.88
C LYS A 245 30.43 6.03 -14.78
N ASP A 246 31.70 5.67 -14.96
CA ASP A 246 32.48 4.97 -13.95
C ASP A 246 32.61 5.75 -12.63
N VAL A 247 32.71 7.07 -12.70
CA VAL A 247 32.80 7.95 -11.49
C VAL A 247 31.55 7.80 -10.64
N ILE A 248 30.38 7.81 -11.26
CA ILE A 248 29.12 7.68 -10.54
C ILE A 248 28.85 6.25 -10.10
N ALA A 249 29.14 5.28 -10.97
CA ALA A 249 29.04 3.89 -10.58
C ALA A 249 29.91 3.61 -9.34
N ASN A 250 31.11 4.19 -9.26
CA ASN A 250 31.96 4.10 -8.07
C ASN A 250 31.34 4.79 -6.84
N LYS A 251 30.73 5.99 -7.02
CA LYS A 251 30.02 6.70 -5.93
C LYS A 251 28.91 5.85 -5.31
N TYR A 252 28.14 5.16 -6.14
CA TYR A 252 27.03 4.31 -5.69
C TYR A 252 27.42 2.84 -5.51
N ARG A 253 28.68 2.48 -5.75
CA ARG A 253 29.16 1.10 -5.75
C ARG A 253 28.34 0.17 -6.64
N LEU A 254 27.99 0.67 -7.82
CA LEU A 254 27.31 -0.11 -8.85
C LEU A 254 28.32 -0.80 -9.74
N PRO A 255 28.05 -2.05 -10.15
CA PRO A 255 28.91 -2.72 -11.13
C PRO A 255 28.79 -1.99 -12.48
N ILE A 256 29.93 -1.87 -13.16
CA ILE A 256 30.01 -1.29 -14.50
C ILE A 256 30.58 -2.33 -15.49
N ARG A 257 30.16 -2.21 -16.73
CA ARG A 257 30.77 -2.90 -17.87
C ARG A 257 31.16 -1.92 -18.95
N LYS A 258 32.26 -2.20 -19.63
CA LYS A 258 32.69 -1.45 -20.80
C LYS A 258 32.07 -2.07 -22.04
N ALA A 259 31.35 -1.26 -22.83
CA ALA A 259 30.79 -1.70 -24.11
C ALA A 259 31.87 -1.68 -25.22
N PRO A 260 31.63 -2.35 -26.35
CA PRO A 260 32.56 -2.38 -27.46
C PRO A 260 32.90 -1.02 -28.07
N ASP A 261 31.99 -0.06 -27.92
CA ASP A 261 32.16 1.35 -28.34
C ASP A 261 33.07 2.17 -27.41
N GLY A 262 33.54 1.56 -26.30
CA GLY A 262 34.37 2.21 -25.31
C GLY A 262 33.63 2.90 -24.16
N ASN A 263 32.31 3.02 -24.25
CA ASN A 263 31.46 3.62 -23.23
C ASN A 263 31.29 2.72 -22.00
N PHE A 264 31.07 3.34 -20.83
CA PHE A 264 30.73 2.61 -19.63
C PHE A 264 29.22 2.59 -19.42
N HIS A 265 28.70 1.41 -19.08
CA HIS A 265 27.31 1.22 -18.72
C HIS A 265 27.22 0.60 -17.33
N ILE A 266 26.14 0.90 -16.61
CA ILE A 266 25.83 0.17 -15.38
C ILE A 266 25.50 -1.26 -15.76
N ASP A 267 26.17 -2.20 -15.10
CA ASP A 267 26.02 -3.62 -15.39
C ASP A 267 24.83 -4.20 -14.61
N VAL A 268 23.77 -4.56 -15.32
CA VAL A 268 22.57 -5.24 -14.80
C VAL A 268 22.35 -6.58 -15.51
N SER A 269 23.42 -7.17 -16.02
CA SER A 269 23.39 -8.40 -16.83
C SER A 269 22.90 -9.65 -16.09
N ASP A 270 22.75 -9.59 -14.79
CA ASP A 270 22.17 -10.64 -13.96
C ASP A 270 21.22 -10.09 -12.89
N GLU A 271 20.45 -10.98 -12.26
CA GLU A 271 19.42 -10.59 -11.29
C GLU A 271 19.99 -9.94 -10.03
N GLU A 272 21.16 -10.33 -9.59
CA GLU A 272 21.79 -9.76 -8.38
C GLU A 272 22.24 -8.33 -8.66
N LYS A 273 22.90 -8.08 -9.77
CA LYS A 273 23.32 -6.76 -10.21
C LYS A 273 22.12 -5.84 -10.45
N LEU A 274 21.08 -6.35 -11.12
CA LEU A 274 19.83 -5.61 -11.33
C LEU A 274 19.17 -5.25 -10.01
N LYS A 275 19.09 -6.19 -9.05
CA LYS A 275 18.56 -5.92 -7.73
C LYS A 275 19.38 -4.86 -7.00
N ASN A 276 20.71 -4.93 -7.05
CA ASN A 276 21.60 -3.95 -6.46
C ASN A 276 21.37 -2.55 -7.06
N PHE A 277 21.18 -2.46 -8.38
CA PHE A 277 20.82 -1.22 -9.06
C PHE A 277 19.47 -0.68 -8.58
N ILE A 278 18.43 -1.52 -8.57
CA ILE A 278 17.09 -1.13 -8.09
C ILE A 278 17.16 -0.63 -6.65
N ASP A 279 17.84 -1.36 -5.76
CA ASP A 279 17.96 -0.97 -4.36
C ASP A 279 18.70 0.36 -4.19
N THR A 280 19.62 0.69 -5.09
CA THR A 280 20.34 1.96 -5.11
C THR A 280 19.42 3.09 -5.57
N VAL A 281 18.80 2.98 -6.75
CA VAL A 281 17.96 4.06 -7.29
C VAL A 281 16.67 4.28 -6.50
N THR A 282 16.24 3.29 -5.72
CA THR A 282 15.11 3.41 -4.79
C THR A 282 15.54 3.74 -3.36
N CYS A 283 16.77 4.19 -3.15
CA CYS A 283 17.34 4.54 -1.84
C CYS A 283 17.24 3.42 -0.77
N ARG A 284 17.23 2.16 -1.18
CA ARG A 284 17.25 1.00 -0.26
C ARG A 284 18.66 0.58 0.14
N ARG A 285 19.68 1.18 -0.50
CA ARG A 285 21.10 1.02 -0.18
C ARG A 285 21.71 2.38 0.03
N CYS A 286 22.56 2.50 1.03
CA CYS A 286 23.41 3.67 1.25
C CYS A 286 24.82 3.23 1.68
N LEU A 287 25.75 4.15 1.69
CA LEU A 287 27.07 3.94 2.29
C LEU A 287 27.03 4.41 3.74
N ASP A 288 27.56 3.60 4.66
CA ASP A 288 27.81 4.02 6.03
C ASP A 288 29.03 4.96 6.10
N PHE A 289 29.33 5.46 7.29
CA PHE A 289 30.49 6.34 7.51
C PHE A 289 31.86 5.70 7.18
N ASN A 290 31.90 4.37 7.09
CA ASN A 290 33.09 3.61 6.72
C ASN A 290 33.08 3.18 5.25
N ASN A 291 32.20 3.74 4.44
CA ASN A 291 31.98 3.38 3.05
C ASN A 291 31.53 1.93 2.80
N HIS A 292 30.96 1.26 3.79
CA HIS A 292 30.33 -0.03 3.56
C HIS A 292 28.91 0.14 3.01
N VAL A 293 28.52 -0.74 2.10
CA VAL A 293 27.16 -0.77 1.59
C VAL A 293 26.24 -1.37 2.64
N VAL A 294 25.26 -0.61 3.10
CA VAL A 294 24.25 -1.06 4.06
C VAL A 294 22.86 -0.96 3.45
N GLY A 295 22.01 -1.93 3.76
CA GLY A 295 20.61 -1.88 3.41
C GLY A 295 19.88 -0.83 4.26
N CYS A 296 19.11 0.03 3.63
CA CYS A 296 18.26 0.98 4.32
C CYS A 296 16.84 0.42 4.42
N ALA A 297 16.27 0.42 5.62
CA ALA A 297 14.87 0.04 5.82
C ALA A 297 13.90 1.08 5.25
N ALA A 298 14.39 2.31 5.07
CA ALA A 298 13.69 3.45 4.49
C ALA A 298 14.61 4.21 3.54
N PRO A 299 14.07 4.99 2.59
CA PRO A 299 14.89 5.87 1.77
C PRO A 299 15.66 6.81 2.70
N PHE A 300 16.97 6.81 2.54
CA PHE A 300 17.82 7.77 3.23
C PHE A 300 17.61 9.13 2.55
N THR A 301 16.93 10.03 3.23
CA THR A 301 16.92 11.44 2.84
C THR A 301 18.14 12.07 3.49
N PRO A 302 19.16 12.52 2.72
CA PRO A 302 20.25 13.30 3.29
C PRO A 302 19.63 14.53 3.95
N ARG A 303 19.84 14.72 5.22
CA ARG A 303 19.59 16.05 5.83
C ARG A 303 20.66 16.97 5.25
N LEU A 304 20.22 17.90 4.40
CA LEU A 304 21.01 19.07 4.00
C LEU A 304 21.29 19.94 5.22
#